data_d6e6bb8742e466d7cf91b3825c7588af
#
_entry.id   d6e6bb8742e466d7cf91b3825c7588af
#
_cell.length_a   1.000
_cell.length_b   1.000
_cell.length_c   1.000
_cell.angle_alpha   90.00
_cell.angle_beta   90.00
_cell.angle_gamma   90.00
#
_symmetry.space_group_name_H-M   'P 1'
#
loop_
_entity.id
_entity.type
_entity.pdbx_description
1 polymer ?
#
loop_
_entity_poly.entity_id
_entity_poly.type
_entity_poly.pdbx_seq_one_letter_code
_entity_poly.pdbx_strand_id
1 'polypeptide(L)'
;MKIGIMTFHWATNYGAVMQAYALSEYLTRNGADVRIIDYYPYRLKTNKLNAFRTRHLSHVPQRLRTVEKEKNIEAFRRKYLRRTKYYSSNRKLQKEDFAFDCFICGSDQIWNESFLSGGERKKTYSYLLNFAPANKIIASYAASFGVTKYKENLKKHLKKYLKRFDFVSVRENSGLDILNGIGINNACVVPDPTLLLKKSDYEKLLSENIYTEKYTFVYMLHGKMNNAADVIEYSQQQRNKTIKCGNVGIEDWLTLIYYAEHVITNSFHGIVFAIIFQKPFTAILIKGSGMNDRISTLLDTVGLTNQIYRGDTAVFNNKIDWDMVSHKLEQYREIGYDYIKNILSYQKGLKINEN
;
A
#
# COMPACT_ATOMS: atom_id res chain seq x y z
N MET A 1 18.14 0.54 16.57
CA MET A 1 17.91 -0.68 15.72
C MET A 1 18.04 -0.30 14.26
N LYS A 2 18.77 -1.09 13.45
CA LYS A 2 18.86 -0.91 11.99
C LYS A 2 17.84 -1.81 11.31
N ILE A 3 16.97 -1.24 10.47
CA ILE A 3 15.82 -1.96 9.87
C ILE A 3 15.88 -1.91 8.35
N GLY A 4 15.77 -3.08 7.71
CA GLY A 4 15.59 -3.23 6.27
C GLY A 4 14.13 -3.52 5.91
N ILE A 5 13.47 -2.62 5.16
CA ILE A 5 12.09 -2.82 4.70
C ILE A 5 12.07 -3.37 3.27
N MET A 6 11.35 -4.47 3.06
CA MET A 6 11.12 -5.11 1.77
C MET A 6 9.68 -4.92 1.33
N THR A 7 9.42 -4.10 0.31
CA THR A 7 8.05 -3.81 -0.17
C THR A 7 8.03 -3.37 -1.63
N PHE A 8 6.83 -3.14 -2.20
CA PHE A 8 6.63 -2.67 -3.58
C PHE A 8 6.91 -1.17 -3.77
N HIS A 9 7.97 -0.64 -3.17
CA HIS A 9 8.36 0.76 -3.32
C HIS A 9 8.62 1.18 -4.78
N TRP A 10 8.97 0.25 -5.65
CA TRP A 10 9.32 0.47 -7.06
C TRP A 10 8.11 0.56 -8.01
N ALA A 11 6.91 0.16 -7.56
CA ALA A 11 5.73 0.17 -8.42
C ALA A 11 5.34 1.60 -8.83
N THR A 12 4.90 1.76 -10.11
CA THR A 12 4.36 3.04 -10.62
C THR A 12 2.93 3.25 -10.09
N ASN A 13 2.80 3.22 -8.76
CA ASN A 13 1.55 3.30 -8.02
C ASN A 13 1.75 4.21 -6.80
N TYR A 14 0.91 5.24 -6.65
CA TYR A 14 1.01 6.22 -5.57
C TYR A 14 0.94 5.56 -4.19
N GLY A 15 -0.06 4.71 -3.98
CA GLY A 15 -0.24 4.03 -2.70
C GLY A 15 0.89 3.08 -2.33
N ALA A 16 1.45 2.36 -3.31
CA ALA A 16 2.59 1.48 -3.07
C ALA A 16 3.83 2.24 -2.59
N VAL A 17 4.03 3.46 -3.05
CA VAL A 17 5.14 4.31 -2.59
C VAL A 17 4.80 4.97 -1.26
N MET A 18 3.56 5.42 -1.08
CA MET A 18 3.14 6.09 0.16
C MET A 18 3.15 5.17 1.37
N GLN A 19 2.77 3.88 1.23
CA GLN A 19 2.88 2.94 2.34
C GLN A 19 4.35 2.67 2.71
N ALA A 20 5.26 2.62 1.71
CA ALA A 20 6.70 2.48 1.97
C ALA A 20 7.27 3.72 2.69
N TYR A 21 6.86 4.91 2.26
CA TYR A 21 7.21 6.17 2.92
C TYR A 21 6.71 6.21 4.36
N ALA A 22 5.43 5.94 4.57
CA ALA A 22 4.82 6.05 5.88
C ALA A 22 5.42 5.08 6.90
N LEU A 23 5.67 3.81 6.52
CA LEU A 23 6.31 2.85 7.39
C LEU A 23 7.75 3.28 7.72
N SER A 24 8.52 3.70 6.71
CA SER A 24 9.90 4.17 6.89
C SER A 24 9.96 5.39 7.80
N GLU A 25 9.09 6.37 7.58
CA GLU A 25 9.03 7.61 8.35
C GLU A 25 8.62 7.35 9.80
N TYR A 26 7.58 6.52 10.02
CA TYR A 26 7.11 6.19 11.36
C TYR A 26 8.18 5.45 12.18
N LEU A 27 8.84 4.45 11.60
CA LEU A 27 9.93 3.73 12.26
C LEU A 27 11.13 4.64 12.55
N THR A 28 11.45 5.56 11.64
CA THR A 28 12.55 6.51 11.82
C THR A 28 12.26 7.48 12.97
N ARG A 29 11.03 8.00 13.08
CA ARG A 29 10.59 8.84 14.20
C ARG A 29 10.64 8.12 15.55
N ASN A 30 10.52 6.80 15.53
CA ASN A 30 10.64 5.95 16.72
C ASN A 30 12.10 5.46 16.95
N GLY A 31 13.10 6.14 16.39
CA GLY A 31 14.51 5.94 16.70
C GLY A 31 15.22 4.82 15.91
N ALA A 32 14.61 4.27 14.86
CA ALA A 32 15.25 3.27 14.02
C ALA A 32 16.04 3.91 12.86
N ASP A 33 17.19 3.31 12.49
CA ASP A 33 17.88 3.58 11.21
C ASP A 33 17.28 2.70 10.12
N VAL A 34 16.42 3.29 9.29
CA VAL A 34 15.59 2.56 8.33
C VAL A 34 16.11 2.72 6.91
N ARG A 35 16.14 1.62 6.16
CA ARG A 35 16.37 1.62 4.71
C ARG A 35 15.38 0.73 3.99
N ILE A 36 14.88 1.21 2.87
CA ILE A 36 14.13 0.36 1.93
C ILE A 36 15.14 -0.50 1.16
N ILE A 37 14.97 -1.80 1.15
CA ILE A 37 15.77 -2.73 0.33
C ILE A 37 15.37 -2.53 -1.12
N ASP A 38 16.23 -1.90 -1.91
CA ASP A 38 15.94 -1.53 -3.31
C ASP A 38 16.02 -2.76 -4.23
N TYR A 39 14.97 -3.59 -4.18
CA TYR A 39 14.84 -4.81 -4.94
C TYR A 39 13.70 -4.75 -5.94
N TYR A 40 14.01 -4.91 -7.20
CA TYR A 40 13.09 -5.32 -8.27
C TYR A 40 13.86 -5.85 -9.48
N PRO A 41 13.33 -6.84 -10.22
CA PRO A 41 14.02 -7.39 -11.38
C PRO A 41 14.20 -6.35 -12.48
N TYR A 42 15.40 -6.34 -13.07
CA TYR A 42 15.77 -5.38 -14.13
C TYR A 42 14.75 -5.30 -15.27
N ARG A 43 14.14 -6.43 -15.65
CA ARG A 43 13.15 -6.51 -16.74
C ARG A 43 11.87 -5.70 -16.47
N LEU A 44 11.57 -5.36 -15.21
CA LEU A 44 10.42 -4.54 -14.84
C LEU A 44 10.74 -3.04 -14.89
N LYS A 45 12.01 -2.68 -15.07
CA LYS A 45 12.46 -1.29 -15.07
C LYS A 45 11.84 -0.54 -16.25
N THR A 46 10.98 0.43 -15.95
CA THR A 46 10.34 1.30 -16.94
C THR A 46 11.33 2.34 -17.41
N ASN A 47 11.56 2.43 -18.72
CA ASN A 47 12.39 3.46 -19.32
C ASN A 47 11.87 3.85 -20.72
N LYS A 48 12.34 4.98 -21.27
CA LYS A 48 11.92 5.48 -22.59
C LYS A 48 12.18 4.47 -23.72
N LEU A 49 13.33 3.77 -23.70
CA LEU A 49 13.65 2.76 -24.71
C LEU A 49 12.65 1.60 -24.71
N ASN A 50 12.18 1.19 -23.54
CA ASN A 50 11.17 0.15 -23.43
C ASN A 50 9.79 0.61 -23.93
N ALA A 51 9.50 1.90 -23.95
CA ALA A 51 8.26 2.43 -24.49
C ALA A 51 8.13 2.16 -26.00
N PHE A 52 9.23 2.20 -26.73
CA PHE A 52 9.27 1.93 -28.18
C PHE A 52 9.39 0.44 -28.52
N ARG A 53 9.68 -0.44 -27.56
CA ARG A 53 9.73 -1.89 -27.76
C ARG A 53 8.33 -2.52 -27.70
N THR A 54 7.46 -2.12 -28.64
CA THR A 54 6.09 -2.66 -28.74
C THR A 54 5.83 -3.16 -30.15
N ARG A 55 5.00 -4.21 -30.26
CA ARG A 55 4.54 -4.72 -31.56
C ARG A 55 3.47 -3.81 -32.22
N HIS A 56 2.83 -2.94 -31.42
CA HIS A 56 1.76 -2.06 -31.88
C HIS A 56 2.12 -0.61 -31.56
N LEU A 57 2.33 0.21 -32.58
CA LEU A 57 2.68 1.64 -32.47
C LEU A 57 1.61 2.44 -31.70
N SER A 58 0.35 2.05 -31.79
CA SER A 58 -0.76 2.65 -31.02
C SER A 58 -0.58 2.61 -29.50
N HIS A 59 0.25 1.71 -28.98
CA HIS A 59 0.55 1.61 -27.54
C HIS A 59 1.68 2.55 -27.08
N VAL A 60 2.40 3.16 -28.01
CA VAL A 60 3.55 4.06 -27.68
C VAL A 60 3.12 5.25 -26.81
N PRO A 61 2.04 5.99 -27.13
CA PRO A 61 1.62 7.13 -26.31
C PRO A 61 1.30 6.74 -24.87
N GLN A 62 0.60 5.60 -24.66
CA GLN A 62 0.27 5.10 -23.33
C GLN A 62 1.53 4.71 -22.55
N ARG A 63 2.50 4.08 -23.20
CA ARG A 63 3.79 3.71 -22.58
C ARG A 63 4.63 4.92 -22.24
N LEU A 64 4.65 5.94 -23.07
CA LEU A 64 5.34 7.21 -22.78
C LEU A 64 4.72 7.90 -21.56
N ARG A 65 3.39 7.94 -21.45
CA ARG A 65 2.70 8.42 -20.25
C ARG A 65 3.10 7.65 -18.99
N THR A 66 3.24 6.32 -19.09
CA THR A 66 3.71 5.50 -17.98
C THR A 66 5.15 5.83 -17.57
N VAL A 67 6.03 6.13 -18.55
CA VAL A 67 7.41 6.57 -18.29
C VAL A 67 7.45 7.94 -17.60
N GLU A 68 6.60 8.86 -18.03
CA GLU A 68 6.48 10.19 -17.41
C GLU A 68 6.00 10.07 -15.95
N LYS A 69 4.92 9.32 -15.72
CA LYS A 69 4.44 9.03 -14.38
C LYS A 69 5.51 8.42 -13.49
N GLU A 70 6.27 7.45 -14.03
CA GLU A 70 7.37 6.81 -13.30
C GLU A 70 8.47 7.82 -12.95
N LYS A 71 8.82 8.73 -13.85
CA LYS A 71 9.78 9.81 -13.59
C LYS A 71 9.36 10.68 -12.41
N ASN A 72 8.06 11.06 -12.37
CA ASN A 72 7.51 11.91 -11.32
C ASN A 72 7.49 11.16 -9.96
N ILE A 73 7.09 9.89 -9.97
CA ILE A 73 7.11 9.05 -8.77
C ILE A 73 8.55 8.78 -8.29
N GLU A 74 9.51 8.58 -9.21
CA GLU A 74 10.91 8.36 -8.84
C GLU A 74 11.54 9.62 -8.22
N ALA A 75 11.10 10.81 -8.60
CA ALA A 75 11.53 12.05 -7.94
C ALA A 75 11.16 12.04 -6.44
N PHE A 76 9.94 11.63 -6.10
CA PHE A 76 9.51 11.45 -4.72
C PHE A 76 10.33 10.39 -3.98
N ARG A 77 10.55 9.21 -4.60
CA ARG A 77 11.35 8.14 -3.98
C ARG A 77 12.76 8.61 -3.66
N ARG A 78 13.41 9.35 -4.55
CA ARG A 78 14.75 9.90 -4.34
C ARG A 78 14.80 10.91 -3.20
N LYS A 79 13.76 11.71 -3.05
CA LYS A 79 13.68 12.76 -2.03
C LYS A 79 13.39 12.20 -0.65
N TYR A 80 12.51 11.19 -0.56
CA TYR A 80 11.93 10.78 0.72
C TYR A 80 12.26 9.34 1.16
N LEU A 81 12.74 8.45 0.29
CA LEU A 81 13.06 7.09 0.64
C LEU A 81 14.58 6.85 0.72
N ARG A 82 15.08 6.56 1.91
CA ARG A 82 16.44 6.08 2.09
C ARG A 82 16.51 4.63 1.62
N ARG A 83 17.17 4.38 0.48
CA ARG A 83 17.26 3.06 -0.14
C ARG A 83 18.66 2.46 0.01
N THR A 84 18.75 1.12 0.00
CA THR A 84 20.02 0.41 -0.19
C THR A 84 20.54 0.59 -1.62
N LYS A 85 21.69 -0.02 -1.95
CA LYS A 85 22.03 -0.26 -3.35
C LYS A 85 20.96 -1.13 -4.02
N TYR A 86 20.88 -1.08 -5.34
CA TYR A 86 19.88 -1.79 -6.13
C TYR A 86 20.21 -3.30 -6.28
N TYR A 87 19.22 -4.14 -6.05
CA TYR A 87 19.26 -5.59 -6.26
C TYR A 87 18.32 -6.02 -7.38
N SER A 88 18.88 -6.62 -8.43
CA SER A 88 18.11 -7.05 -9.61
C SER A 88 17.57 -8.48 -9.54
N SER A 89 17.89 -9.24 -8.51
CA SER A 89 17.47 -10.63 -8.34
C SER A 89 17.55 -11.09 -6.89
N ASN A 90 16.75 -12.11 -6.54
CA ASN A 90 16.79 -12.77 -5.24
C ASN A 90 18.18 -13.37 -4.94
N ARG A 91 18.86 -13.90 -5.95
CA ARG A 91 20.24 -14.42 -5.78
C ARG A 91 21.21 -13.35 -5.29
N LYS A 92 21.03 -12.09 -5.71
CA LYS A 92 21.85 -10.97 -5.21
C LYS A 92 21.53 -10.63 -3.77
N LEU A 93 20.25 -10.67 -3.37
CA LEU A 93 19.84 -10.49 -1.99
C LEU A 93 20.42 -11.57 -1.08
N GLN A 94 20.41 -12.83 -1.49
CA GLN A 94 20.95 -13.97 -0.72
C GLN A 94 22.46 -13.93 -0.54
N LYS A 95 23.19 -13.19 -1.39
CA LYS A 95 24.65 -13.03 -1.30
C LYS A 95 25.08 -11.79 -0.54
N GLU A 96 24.12 -10.96 -0.15
CA GLU A 96 24.38 -9.72 0.56
C GLU A 96 24.48 -9.96 2.05
N ASP A 97 25.54 -9.42 2.66
CA ASP A 97 25.67 -9.35 4.12
C ASP A 97 25.03 -8.05 4.60
N PHE A 98 23.75 -8.13 4.94
CA PHE A 98 22.99 -6.99 5.42
C PHE A 98 23.31 -6.70 6.89
N ALA A 99 23.77 -5.50 7.17
CA ALA A 99 23.99 -5.00 8.52
C ALA A 99 22.69 -4.55 9.23
N PHE A 100 21.55 -5.23 8.97
CA PHE A 100 20.29 -4.96 9.64
C PHE A 100 20.10 -5.86 10.87
N ASP A 101 19.46 -5.31 11.89
CA ASP A 101 19.03 -6.04 13.09
C ASP A 101 17.67 -6.68 12.88
N CYS A 102 16.84 -6.02 12.07
CA CYS A 102 15.46 -6.41 11.77
C CYS A 102 15.17 -6.28 10.28
N PHE A 103 14.43 -7.26 9.75
CA PHE A 103 13.89 -7.25 8.39
C PHE A 103 12.36 -7.21 8.47
N ILE A 104 11.73 -6.20 7.86
CA ILE A 104 10.28 -6.08 7.81
C ILE A 104 9.82 -6.19 6.37
N CYS A 105 8.96 -7.18 6.04
CA CYS A 105 8.22 -7.08 4.80
C CYS A 105 7.02 -6.15 5.02
N GLY A 106 7.01 -5.06 4.25
CA GLY A 106 6.03 -3.99 4.41
C GLY A 106 4.69 -4.33 3.80
N SER A 107 3.80 -3.38 3.84
CA SER A 107 2.44 -3.45 3.30
C SER A 107 2.42 -3.61 1.76
N ASP A 108 1.21 -3.52 1.19
CA ASP A 108 0.85 -3.82 -0.18
C ASP A 108 0.74 -5.33 -0.47
N GLN A 109 0.35 -5.70 -1.67
CA GLN A 109 0.05 -7.10 -2.07
C GLN A 109 1.32 -7.95 -2.25
N ILE A 110 2.27 -7.80 -1.34
CA ILE A 110 3.58 -8.49 -1.42
C ILE A 110 3.46 -10.01 -1.26
N TRP A 111 2.39 -10.48 -0.64
CA TRP A 111 2.08 -11.91 -0.50
C TRP A 111 1.05 -12.41 -1.51
N ASN A 112 0.61 -11.57 -2.45
CA ASN A 112 -0.21 -12.03 -3.55
C ASN A 112 0.58 -13.03 -4.40
N GLU A 113 -0.02 -14.18 -4.67
CA GLU A 113 0.61 -15.28 -5.41
C GLU A 113 1.12 -14.89 -6.80
N SER A 114 0.50 -13.89 -7.43
CA SER A 114 0.92 -13.37 -8.72
C SER A 114 2.23 -12.57 -8.66
N PHE A 115 2.58 -12.05 -7.48
CA PHE A 115 3.74 -11.18 -7.27
C PHE A 115 4.89 -11.83 -6.48
N LEU A 116 4.75 -13.06 -6.01
CA LEU A 116 5.77 -13.74 -5.20
C LEU A 116 7.15 -13.78 -5.86
N SER A 117 7.20 -13.84 -7.19
CA SER A 117 8.46 -13.79 -7.92
C SER A 117 9.09 -12.41 -7.98
N GLY A 118 8.38 -11.36 -7.53
CA GLY A 118 8.80 -9.98 -7.73
C GLY A 118 9.06 -9.64 -9.20
N GLY A 119 8.45 -10.40 -10.14
CA GLY A 119 8.67 -10.28 -11.58
C GLY A 119 9.84 -11.11 -12.13
N GLU A 120 10.50 -11.95 -11.35
CA GLU A 120 11.46 -12.94 -11.83
C GLU A 120 10.76 -14.10 -12.60
N ARG A 121 11.52 -14.84 -13.40
CA ARG A 121 10.95 -15.97 -14.19
C ARG A 121 10.42 -17.10 -13.32
N LYS A 122 11.00 -17.27 -12.12
CA LYS A 122 10.63 -18.29 -11.14
C LYS A 122 10.21 -17.58 -9.85
N LYS A 123 9.33 -18.21 -9.08
CA LYS A 123 8.99 -17.72 -7.74
C LYS A 123 10.21 -17.79 -6.83
N THR A 124 10.57 -16.67 -6.23
CA THR A 124 11.81 -16.55 -5.47
C THR A 124 11.57 -16.33 -3.98
N TYR A 125 10.33 -16.01 -3.62
CA TYR A 125 9.93 -15.77 -2.24
C TYR A 125 10.70 -14.64 -1.52
N SER A 126 11.28 -13.70 -2.27
CA SER A 126 12.02 -12.55 -1.71
C SER A 126 11.17 -11.74 -0.75
N TYR A 127 9.87 -11.58 -1.06
CA TYR A 127 8.91 -10.88 -0.19
C TYR A 127 8.46 -11.71 1.03
N LEU A 128 8.90 -12.96 1.14
CA LEU A 128 8.83 -13.77 2.35
C LEU A 128 10.18 -13.78 3.08
N LEU A 129 11.05 -12.80 2.81
CA LEU A 129 12.35 -12.58 3.45
C LEU A 129 13.22 -13.83 3.51
N ASN A 130 13.19 -14.66 2.46
CA ASN A 130 13.93 -15.92 2.40
C ASN A 130 15.46 -15.74 2.42
N PHE A 131 15.93 -14.52 2.25
CA PHE A 131 17.34 -14.12 2.30
C PHE A 131 17.79 -13.60 3.67
N ALA A 132 16.84 -13.26 4.55
CA ALA A 132 17.17 -12.74 5.88
C ALA A 132 17.80 -13.84 6.76
N PRO A 133 18.90 -13.54 7.48
CA PRO A 133 19.52 -14.50 8.40
C PRO A 133 18.59 -14.90 9.55
N ALA A 134 18.67 -16.15 10.00
CA ALA A 134 17.76 -16.69 11.02
C ALA A 134 17.95 -16.06 12.42
N ASN A 135 19.13 -15.52 12.70
CA ASN A 135 19.47 -14.83 13.94
C ASN A 135 19.00 -13.37 13.99
N LYS A 136 18.39 -12.85 12.92
CA LYS A 136 17.85 -11.50 12.85
C LYS A 136 16.35 -11.52 13.11
N ILE A 137 15.78 -10.39 13.55
CA ILE A 137 14.33 -10.24 13.71
C ILE A 137 13.69 -10.24 12.32
N ILE A 138 12.66 -11.03 12.12
CA ILE A 138 11.94 -11.14 10.86
C ILE A 138 10.47 -10.85 11.14
N ALA A 139 9.93 -9.80 10.53
CA ALA A 139 8.57 -9.35 10.76
C ALA A 139 7.83 -9.03 9.46
N SER A 140 6.50 -9.02 9.51
CA SER A 140 5.69 -8.35 8.52
C SER A 140 4.93 -7.18 9.16
N TYR A 141 4.65 -6.15 8.38
CA TYR A 141 3.77 -5.08 8.79
C TYR A 141 2.67 -4.88 7.73
N ALA A 142 1.43 -5.20 8.09
CA ALA A 142 0.25 -5.04 7.22
C ALA A 142 0.42 -5.66 5.82
N ALA A 143 1.09 -6.82 5.73
CA ALA A 143 1.25 -7.53 4.45
C ALA A 143 -0.12 -7.92 3.87
N SER A 144 -0.30 -7.79 2.55
CA SER A 144 -1.57 -8.07 1.90
C SER A 144 -1.45 -9.25 0.92
N PHE A 145 -2.45 -10.11 0.92
CA PHE A 145 -2.62 -11.16 -0.08
C PHE A 145 -3.35 -10.63 -1.32
N GLY A 146 -4.28 -9.67 -1.14
CA GLY A 146 -5.11 -9.14 -2.22
C GLY A 146 -6.03 -10.18 -2.86
N VAL A 147 -6.23 -11.32 -2.21
CA VAL A 147 -7.11 -12.44 -2.58
C VAL A 147 -7.75 -13.02 -1.33
N THR A 148 -8.95 -13.59 -1.47
CA THR A 148 -9.67 -14.25 -0.37
C THR A 148 -9.37 -15.75 -0.27
N LYS A 149 -8.79 -16.34 -1.32
CA LYS A 149 -8.40 -17.76 -1.36
C LYS A 149 -6.98 -17.87 -1.91
N TYR A 150 -6.17 -18.72 -1.32
CA TYR A 150 -4.79 -18.94 -1.70
C TYR A 150 -4.59 -20.32 -2.33
N LYS A 151 -3.75 -20.42 -3.37
CA LYS A 151 -3.50 -21.67 -4.08
C LYS A 151 -2.83 -22.71 -3.20
N GLU A 152 -3.36 -23.94 -3.17
CA GLU A 152 -2.89 -25.04 -2.32
C GLU A 152 -1.40 -25.33 -2.51
N ASN A 153 -0.93 -25.36 -3.74
CA ASN A 153 0.48 -25.62 -4.05
C ASN A 153 1.44 -24.56 -3.51
N LEU A 154 0.94 -23.38 -3.12
CA LEU A 154 1.73 -22.29 -2.55
C LEU A 154 1.64 -22.21 -1.03
N LYS A 155 0.59 -22.74 -0.43
CA LYS A 155 0.38 -22.76 1.02
C LYS A 155 1.56 -23.40 1.76
N LYS A 156 2.10 -24.49 1.22
CA LYS A 156 3.29 -25.17 1.77
C LYS A 156 4.51 -24.25 1.84
N HIS A 157 4.75 -23.46 0.80
CA HIS A 157 5.87 -22.53 0.76
C HIS A 157 5.64 -21.34 1.70
N LEU A 158 4.41 -20.80 1.70
CA LEU A 158 4.01 -19.73 2.59
C LEU A 158 4.26 -20.12 4.05
N LYS A 159 3.71 -21.28 4.49
CA LYS A 159 3.93 -21.83 5.83
C LYS A 159 5.41 -21.99 6.18
N LYS A 160 6.21 -22.55 5.26
CA LYS A 160 7.65 -22.77 5.46
C LYS A 160 8.39 -21.48 5.80
N TYR A 161 8.12 -20.41 5.08
CA TYR A 161 8.82 -19.14 5.27
C TYR A 161 8.26 -18.34 6.45
N LEU A 162 6.95 -18.33 6.64
CA LEU A 162 6.32 -17.57 7.74
C LEU A 162 6.62 -18.15 9.13
N LYS A 163 6.91 -19.44 9.24
CA LYS A 163 7.41 -20.03 10.50
C LYS A 163 8.73 -19.42 11.01
N ARG A 164 9.43 -18.66 10.17
CA ARG A 164 10.68 -17.95 10.53
C ARG A 164 10.42 -16.55 11.08
N PHE A 165 9.17 -16.06 10.95
CA PHE A 165 8.82 -14.72 11.38
C PHE A 165 8.58 -14.69 12.88
N ASP A 166 9.19 -13.70 13.53
CA ASP A 166 8.98 -13.43 14.95
C ASP A 166 7.65 -12.67 15.14
N PHE A 167 7.25 -11.85 14.15
CA PHE A 167 6.01 -11.09 14.15
C PHE A 167 5.32 -11.19 12.78
N VAL A 168 4.04 -11.54 12.78
CA VAL A 168 3.23 -11.67 11.56
C VAL A 168 2.00 -10.78 11.65
N SER A 169 1.85 -9.84 10.72
CA SER A 169 0.63 -9.06 10.58
C SER A 169 0.22 -8.89 9.13
N VAL A 170 -1.08 -8.76 8.94
CA VAL A 170 -1.73 -8.55 7.64
C VAL A 170 -2.63 -7.32 7.69
N ARG A 171 -3.05 -6.85 6.51
CA ARG A 171 -3.86 -5.65 6.37
C ARG A 171 -5.36 -5.92 6.29
N GLU A 172 -5.77 -7.13 5.92
CA GLU A 172 -7.15 -7.54 5.70
C GLU A 172 -7.50 -8.85 6.40
N ASN A 173 -8.79 -9.01 6.75
CA ASN A 173 -9.30 -10.18 7.45
C ASN A 173 -9.12 -11.48 6.65
N SER A 174 -9.33 -11.46 5.33
CA SER A 174 -9.08 -12.64 4.48
C SER A 174 -7.62 -13.11 4.52
N GLY A 175 -6.68 -12.18 4.77
CA GLY A 175 -5.27 -12.52 4.99
C GLY A 175 -5.08 -13.32 6.27
N LEU A 176 -5.79 -12.95 7.34
CA LEU A 176 -5.78 -13.69 8.60
C LEU A 176 -6.37 -15.10 8.43
N ASP A 177 -7.49 -15.22 7.70
CA ASP A 177 -8.10 -16.52 7.40
C ASP A 177 -7.16 -17.45 6.62
N ILE A 178 -6.42 -16.89 5.63
CA ILE A 178 -5.41 -17.65 4.88
C ILE A 178 -4.29 -18.15 5.82
N LEU A 179 -3.83 -17.31 6.75
CA LEU A 179 -2.78 -17.65 7.71
C LEU A 179 -3.22 -18.72 8.69
N ASN A 180 -4.42 -18.58 9.27
CA ASN A 180 -5.02 -19.56 10.15
C ASN A 180 -5.20 -20.91 9.43
N GLY A 181 -5.65 -20.88 8.17
CA GLY A 181 -5.82 -22.06 7.32
C GLY A 181 -4.53 -22.83 7.02
N ILE A 182 -3.35 -22.25 7.27
CA ILE A 182 -2.04 -22.90 7.16
C ILE A 182 -1.38 -23.14 8.52
N GLY A 183 -2.07 -22.83 9.62
CA GLY A 183 -1.58 -23.02 10.99
C GLY A 183 -0.54 -21.97 11.42
N ILE A 184 -0.71 -20.72 11.00
CA ILE A 184 -0.04 -19.52 11.52
C ILE A 184 -1.07 -18.73 12.31
N ASN A 185 -1.23 -19.04 13.61
CA ASN A 185 -2.33 -18.55 14.44
C ASN A 185 -1.95 -17.34 15.31
N ASN A 186 -0.69 -16.90 15.28
CA ASN A 186 -0.17 -15.76 16.02
C ASN A 186 -0.15 -14.47 15.19
N ALA A 187 -0.85 -14.44 14.06
CA ALA A 187 -0.97 -13.28 13.22
C ALA A 187 -2.10 -12.34 13.69
N CYS A 188 -1.97 -11.05 13.37
CA CYS A 188 -3.01 -10.05 13.63
C CYS A 188 -3.25 -9.14 12.43
N VAL A 189 -4.40 -8.47 12.42
CA VAL A 189 -4.70 -7.40 11.46
C VAL A 189 -4.22 -6.07 12.05
N VAL A 190 -3.46 -5.30 11.27
CA VAL A 190 -2.99 -3.96 11.65
C VAL A 190 -3.32 -2.95 10.55
N PRO A 191 -3.41 -1.65 10.87
CA PRO A 191 -3.67 -0.62 9.88
C PRO A 191 -2.59 -0.57 8.79
N ASP A 192 -2.99 -0.14 7.59
CA ASP A 192 -2.01 0.19 6.54
C ASP A 192 -1.01 1.24 7.07
N PRO A 193 0.28 1.17 6.72
CA PRO A 193 1.30 2.12 7.18
C PRO A 193 0.91 3.58 6.97
N THR A 194 0.16 3.90 5.91
CA THR A 194 -0.30 5.27 5.65
C THR A 194 -1.21 5.82 6.75
N LEU A 195 -1.82 4.97 7.55
CA LEU A 195 -2.63 5.38 8.70
C LEU A 195 -1.80 5.66 9.98
N LEU A 196 -0.52 5.24 10.03
CA LEU A 196 0.37 5.53 11.16
C LEU A 196 0.76 7.01 11.26
N LEU A 197 0.72 7.73 10.15
CA LEU A 197 0.99 9.15 10.11
C LEU A 197 -0.32 9.96 10.17
N LYS A 198 -0.23 11.18 10.70
CA LYS A 198 -1.38 12.08 10.84
C LYS A 198 -1.54 12.96 9.59
N LYS A 199 -2.71 13.60 9.46
CA LYS A 199 -3.01 14.55 8.39
C LYS A 199 -1.92 15.61 8.24
N SER A 200 -1.47 16.20 9.36
CA SER A 200 -0.42 17.24 9.39
C SER A 200 0.94 16.78 8.85
N ASP A 201 1.21 15.47 8.86
CA ASP A 201 2.44 14.93 8.27
C ASP A 201 2.38 14.92 6.74
N TYR A 202 1.22 14.65 6.19
CA TYR A 202 0.98 14.65 4.74
C TYR A 202 0.78 16.04 4.16
N GLU A 203 0.25 16.98 4.96
CA GLU A 203 0.13 18.39 4.55
C GLU A 203 1.47 19.02 4.17
N LYS A 204 2.56 18.57 4.79
CA LYS A 204 3.94 18.98 4.46
C LYS A 204 4.44 18.49 3.09
N LEU A 205 3.74 17.54 2.49
CA LEU A 205 4.07 16.96 1.19
C LEU A 205 3.26 17.56 0.04
N LEU A 206 2.25 18.38 0.34
CA LEU A 206 1.37 18.95 -0.68
C LEU A 206 2.16 19.89 -1.60
N SER A 207 1.86 19.82 -2.89
CA SER A 207 2.27 20.83 -3.86
C SER A 207 1.30 22.03 -3.84
N GLU A 208 1.63 23.06 -4.58
CA GLU A 208 0.74 24.21 -4.76
C GLU A 208 -0.58 23.78 -5.41
N ASN A 209 -1.71 24.27 -4.88
CA ASN A 209 -3.01 24.02 -5.49
C ASN A 209 -3.21 24.94 -6.69
N ILE A 210 -3.22 24.34 -7.88
CA ILE A 210 -3.45 25.07 -9.14
C ILE A 210 -4.93 25.17 -9.51
N TYR A 211 -5.84 24.54 -8.74
CA TYR A 211 -7.28 24.55 -8.99
C TYR A 211 -7.96 25.51 -8.03
N THR A 212 -8.57 26.57 -8.56
CA THR A 212 -9.32 27.58 -7.79
C THR A 212 -10.79 27.24 -7.66
N GLU A 213 -11.31 26.42 -8.56
CA GLU A 213 -12.72 25.99 -8.56
C GLU A 213 -12.93 24.72 -7.74
N LYS A 214 -14.13 24.57 -7.17
CA LYS A 214 -14.57 23.32 -6.53
C LYS A 214 -14.60 22.17 -7.52
N TYR A 215 -14.11 21.00 -7.12
CA TYR A 215 -14.09 19.84 -8.00
C TYR A 215 -14.33 18.52 -7.27
N THR A 216 -14.81 17.55 -8.03
CA THR A 216 -14.80 16.14 -7.69
C THR A 216 -13.56 15.48 -8.29
N PHE A 217 -12.75 14.86 -7.46
CA PHE A 217 -11.57 14.12 -7.91
C PHE A 217 -11.90 12.65 -8.21
N VAL A 218 -11.62 12.20 -9.41
CA VAL A 218 -11.86 10.81 -9.85
C VAL A 218 -10.53 10.07 -10.04
N TYR A 219 -10.31 9.07 -9.18
CA TYR A 219 -9.12 8.24 -9.21
C TYR A 219 -9.44 6.75 -9.29
N MET A 220 -9.39 6.19 -10.50
CA MET A 220 -9.70 4.79 -10.81
C MET A 220 -8.43 4.03 -11.20
N LEU A 221 -8.06 3.00 -10.43
CA LEU A 221 -6.87 2.16 -10.67
C LEU A 221 -7.13 1.01 -11.62
N HIS A 222 -8.24 0.33 -11.43
CA HIS A 222 -8.58 -0.91 -12.10
C HIS A 222 -9.99 -0.85 -12.67
N GLY A 223 -10.18 -1.53 -13.81
CA GLY A 223 -11.49 -1.65 -14.44
C GLY A 223 -11.83 -0.50 -15.37
N LYS A 224 -12.90 -0.70 -16.14
CA LYS A 224 -13.50 0.35 -16.98
C LYS A 224 -14.26 1.30 -16.06
N MET A 225 -14.24 2.59 -16.38
CA MET A 225 -14.99 3.64 -15.64
C MET A 225 -16.51 3.39 -15.61
N ASN A 226 -17.01 2.43 -16.39
CA ASN A 226 -18.44 2.12 -16.53
C ASN A 226 -19.15 1.85 -15.18
N ASN A 227 -18.45 1.28 -14.18
CA ASN A 227 -19.04 1.02 -12.86
C ASN A 227 -19.18 2.29 -11.98
N ALA A 228 -18.63 3.41 -12.41
CA ALA A 228 -18.68 4.69 -11.72
C ALA A 228 -19.33 5.79 -12.58
N ALA A 229 -19.78 5.44 -13.80
CA ALA A 229 -20.30 6.42 -14.74
C ALA A 229 -21.46 7.23 -14.15
N ASP A 230 -22.43 6.55 -13.54
CA ASP A 230 -23.62 7.17 -12.96
C ASP A 230 -23.28 8.14 -11.83
N VAL A 231 -22.32 7.76 -10.94
CA VAL A 231 -21.90 8.62 -9.83
C VAL A 231 -21.10 9.82 -10.34
N ILE A 232 -20.28 9.62 -11.38
CA ILE A 232 -19.52 10.71 -12.01
C ILE A 232 -20.45 11.68 -12.70
N GLU A 233 -21.44 11.18 -13.45
CA GLU A 233 -22.45 11.99 -14.12
C GLU A 233 -23.28 12.75 -13.09
N TYR A 234 -23.73 12.09 -12.03
CA TYR A 234 -24.43 12.74 -10.92
C TYR A 234 -23.61 13.89 -10.31
N SER A 235 -22.32 13.66 -10.08
CA SER A 235 -21.41 14.69 -9.58
C SER A 235 -21.31 15.89 -10.52
N GLN A 236 -21.31 15.67 -11.83
CA GLN A 236 -21.29 16.75 -12.83
C GLN A 236 -22.61 17.56 -12.83
N GLN A 237 -23.75 16.90 -12.64
CA GLN A 237 -25.07 17.55 -12.51
C GLN A 237 -25.13 18.47 -11.26
N GLN A 238 -24.36 18.17 -10.20
CA GLN A 238 -24.21 19.03 -9.02
C GLN A 238 -23.30 20.25 -9.28
N ARG A 239 -22.96 20.56 -10.55
CA ARG A 239 -22.08 21.65 -10.98
C ARG A 239 -20.63 21.57 -10.47
N ASN A 240 -20.19 20.39 -10.05
CA ASN A 240 -18.80 20.16 -9.67
C ASN A 240 -17.97 19.85 -10.91
N LYS A 241 -16.88 20.57 -11.11
CA LYS A 241 -15.88 20.22 -12.10
C LYS A 241 -15.32 18.83 -11.79
N THR A 242 -15.19 17.97 -12.78
CA THR A 242 -14.58 16.64 -12.61
C THR A 242 -13.14 16.65 -13.06
N ILE A 243 -12.24 16.33 -12.13
CA ILE A 243 -10.80 16.16 -12.41
C ILE A 243 -10.46 14.68 -12.34
N LYS A 244 -10.00 14.11 -13.46
CA LYS A 244 -9.49 12.74 -13.51
C LYS A 244 -7.99 12.73 -13.21
N CYS A 245 -7.54 11.75 -12.43
CA CYS A 245 -6.13 11.59 -12.13
C CYS A 245 -5.29 11.39 -13.40
N GLY A 246 -4.37 12.30 -13.64
CA GLY A 246 -3.38 12.24 -14.72
C GLY A 246 -2.09 11.51 -14.33
N ASN A 247 -1.00 11.81 -15.07
CA ASN A 247 0.34 11.29 -14.80
C ASN A 247 1.13 12.24 -13.87
N VAL A 248 0.52 12.63 -12.80
CA VAL A 248 1.08 13.60 -11.83
C VAL A 248 2.09 12.96 -10.87
N GLY A 249 2.80 13.78 -10.11
CA GLY A 249 3.63 13.35 -9.00
C GLY A 249 2.82 12.87 -7.79
N ILE A 250 3.51 12.40 -6.76
CA ILE A 250 2.86 11.96 -5.51
C ILE A 250 2.33 13.18 -4.76
N GLU A 251 3.10 14.24 -4.69
CA GLU A 251 2.74 15.51 -4.06
C GLU A 251 1.47 16.09 -4.71
N ASP A 252 1.40 16.13 -6.04
CA ASP A 252 0.22 16.60 -6.76
C ASP A 252 -0.99 15.69 -6.55
N TRP A 253 -0.78 14.37 -6.53
CA TRP A 253 -1.86 13.41 -6.28
C TRP A 253 -2.46 13.59 -4.87
N LEU A 254 -1.63 13.84 -3.86
CA LEU A 254 -2.09 14.17 -2.51
C LEU A 254 -2.85 15.50 -2.49
N THR A 255 -2.33 16.52 -3.19
CA THR A 255 -2.95 17.84 -3.32
C THR A 255 -4.32 17.74 -3.99
N LEU A 256 -4.45 16.93 -5.05
CA LEU A 256 -5.74 16.70 -5.71
C LEU A 256 -6.78 16.06 -4.80
N ILE A 257 -6.39 15.18 -3.87
CA ILE A 257 -7.31 14.61 -2.87
C ILE A 257 -7.61 15.65 -1.80
N TYR A 258 -6.59 16.36 -1.31
CA TYR A 258 -6.71 17.31 -0.20
C TYR A 258 -7.68 18.46 -0.49
N TYR A 259 -7.66 18.99 -1.71
CA TYR A 259 -8.53 20.13 -2.11
C TYR A 259 -9.82 19.70 -2.81
N ALA A 260 -10.05 18.40 -3.02
CA ALA A 260 -11.32 17.93 -3.58
C ALA A 260 -12.50 18.21 -2.64
N GLU A 261 -13.66 18.55 -3.22
CA GLU A 261 -14.94 18.57 -2.49
C GLU A 261 -15.48 17.15 -2.28
N HIS A 262 -15.20 16.24 -3.24
CA HIS A 262 -15.57 14.84 -3.18
C HIS A 262 -14.56 13.97 -3.92
N VAL A 263 -14.33 12.74 -3.46
CA VAL A 263 -13.42 11.79 -4.09
C VAL A 263 -14.19 10.56 -4.56
N ILE A 264 -14.13 10.22 -5.85
CA ILE A 264 -14.68 8.97 -6.40
C ILE A 264 -13.52 8.05 -6.75
N THR A 265 -13.46 6.87 -6.11
CA THR A 265 -12.29 6.00 -6.31
C THR A 265 -12.58 4.52 -6.07
N ASN A 266 -11.86 3.64 -6.79
CA ASN A 266 -11.74 2.20 -6.51
C ASN A 266 -10.38 1.84 -5.93
N SER A 267 -9.57 2.83 -5.59
CA SER A 267 -8.25 2.65 -5.01
C SER A 267 -8.33 2.58 -3.50
N PHE A 268 -7.80 1.52 -2.90
CA PHE A 268 -7.65 1.44 -1.44
C PHE A 268 -6.97 2.69 -0.86
N HIS A 269 -5.83 3.09 -1.40
CA HIS A 269 -5.12 4.28 -0.91
C HIS A 269 -5.81 5.59 -1.27
N GLY A 270 -6.59 5.64 -2.35
CA GLY A 270 -7.47 6.79 -2.63
C GLY A 270 -8.49 7.00 -1.51
N ILE A 271 -9.09 5.91 -1.01
CA ILE A 271 -10.02 5.92 0.13
C ILE A 271 -9.28 6.30 1.42
N VAL A 272 -8.12 5.68 1.68
CA VAL A 272 -7.31 5.98 2.87
C VAL A 272 -6.99 7.47 2.97
N PHE A 273 -6.52 8.09 1.88
CA PHE A 273 -6.19 9.52 1.88
C PHE A 273 -7.43 10.42 1.93
N ALA A 274 -8.57 9.99 1.36
CA ALA A 274 -9.83 10.69 1.57
C ALA A 274 -10.22 10.72 3.05
N ILE A 275 -10.06 9.60 3.77
CA ILE A 275 -10.30 9.50 5.22
C ILE A 275 -9.31 10.37 6.00
N ILE A 276 -8.01 10.28 5.72
CA ILE A 276 -6.97 11.07 6.41
C ILE A 276 -7.22 12.57 6.25
N PHE A 277 -7.59 13.01 5.05
CA PHE A 277 -7.85 14.42 4.76
C PHE A 277 -9.29 14.85 5.08
N GLN A 278 -10.12 13.95 5.62
CA GLN A 278 -11.53 14.18 5.95
C GLN A 278 -12.33 14.70 4.75
N LYS A 279 -12.16 14.04 3.60
CA LYS A 279 -12.88 14.37 2.37
C LYS A 279 -14.06 13.43 2.16
N PRO A 280 -15.25 13.95 1.84
CA PRO A 280 -16.35 13.11 1.38
C PRO A 280 -15.89 12.25 0.20
N PHE A 281 -16.31 10.99 0.17
CA PHE A 281 -15.90 10.08 -0.90
C PHE A 281 -16.96 9.04 -1.23
N THR A 282 -16.84 8.50 -2.43
CA THR A 282 -17.62 7.33 -2.89
C THR A 282 -16.65 6.21 -3.28
N ALA A 283 -16.75 5.10 -2.57
CA ALA A 283 -15.91 3.91 -2.81
C ALA A 283 -16.55 3.02 -3.87
N ILE A 284 -15.86 2.76 -4.98
CA ILE A 284 -16.31 1.89 -6.06
C ILE A 284 -15.64 0.52 -5.91
N LEU A 285 -16.41 -0.52 -5.59
CA LEU A 285 -15.89 -1.87 -5.51
C LEU A 285 -15.76 -2.51 -6.89
N ILE A 286 -14.75 -3.35 -7.07
CA ILE A 286 -14.53 -4.10 -8.31
C ILE A 286 -15.28 -5.43 -8.22
N LYS A 287 -16.28 -5.64 -9.08
CA LYS A 287 -17.12 -6.85 -9.06
C LYS A 287 -16.28 -8.13 -9.10
N GLY A 288 -16.49 -9.00 -8.11
CA GLY A 288 -15.82 -10.31 -8.03
C GLY A 288 -14.33 -10.28 -7.67
N SER A 289 -13.79 -9.14 -7.22
CA SER A 289 -12.38 -9.02 -6.86
C SER A 289 -12.13 -9.23 -5.38
N GLY A 290 -11.21 -10.12 -5.03
CA GLY A 290 -10.71 -10.30 -3.65
C GLY A 290 -9.96 -9.05 -3.14
N MET A 291 -9.58 -8.12 -4.01
CA MET A 291 -8.95 -6.86 -3.60
C MET A 291 -9.89 -5.93 -2.84
N ASN A 292 -11.22 -6.16 -2.92
CA ASN A 292 -12.21 -5.36 -2.19
C ASN A 292 -12.12 -5.57 -0.68
N ASP A 293 -11.65 -6.74 -0.22
CA ASP A 293 -11.65 -7.11 1.19
C ASP A 293 -10.92 -6.09 2.08
N ARG A 294 -9.77 -5.59 1.62
CA ARG A 294 -9.03 -4.54 2.36
C ARG A 294 -9.78 -3.21 2.42
N ILE A 295 -10.61 -2.88 1.40
CA ILE A 295 -11.48 -1.70 1.44
C ILE A 295 -12.60 -1.95 2.43
N SER A 296 -13.23 -3.11 2.37
CA SER A 296 -14.32 -3.48 3.27
C SER A 296 -13.84 -3.55 4.72
N THR A 297 -12.69 -4.19 5.00
CA THR A 297 -12.07 -4.23 6.33
C THR A 297 -11.84 -2.82 6.89
N LEU A 298 -11.25 -1.91 6.10
CA LEU A 298 -11.02 -0.53 6.56
C LEU A 298 -12.34 0.21 6.84
N LEU A 299 -13.27 0.20 5.87
CA LEU A 299 -14.53 0.94 5.99
C LEU A 299 -15.41 0.42 7.12
N ASP A 300 -15.39 -0.89 7.38
CA ASP A 300 -16.09 -1.49 8.51
C ASP A 300 -15.45 -1.02 9.83
N THR A 301 -14.13 -1.09 9.93
CA THR A 301 -13.39 -0.66 11.14
C THR A 301 -13.69 0.80 11.51
N VAL A 302 -13.75 1.71 10.53
CA VAL A 302 -13.99 3.13 10.79
C VAL A 302 -15.46 3.56 10.67
N GLY A 303 -16.38 2.62 10.38
CA GLY A 303 -17.83 2.88 10.31
C GLY A 303 -18.28 3.63 9.07
N LEU A 304 -17.63 3.41 7.91
CA LEU A 304 -17.88 4.11 6.66
C LEU A 304 -18.38 3.19 5.53
N THR A 305 -18.98 2.05 5.84
CA THR A 305 -19.52 1.11 4.83
C THR A 305 -20.65 1.69 3.99
N ASN A 306 -21.32 2.73 4.49
CA ASN A 306 -22.34 3.50 3.76
C ASN A 306 -21.75 4.37 2.63
N GLN A 307 -20.45 4.54 2.54
CA GLN A 307 -19.76 5.24 1.45
C GLN A 307 -19.47 4.32 0.24
N ILE A 308 -19.86 3.04 0.31
CA ILE A 308 -19.71 2.09 -0.79
C ILE A 308 -20.86 2.29 -1.79
N TYR A 309 -20.52 2.57 -3.06
CA TYR A 309 -21.48 2.62 -4.14
C TYR A 309 -22.06 1.23 -4.44
N ARG A 310 -23.40 1.12 -4.38
CA ARG A 310 -24.16 -0.13 -4.59
C ARG A 310 -25.20 0.00 -5.73
N GLY A 311 -25.02 0.98 -6.63
CA GLY A 311 -25.96 1.27 -7.73
C GLY A 311 -26.90 2.45 -7.44
N ASP A 312 -26.81 3.08 -6.27
CA ASP A 312 -27.58 4.26 -5.91
C ASP A 312 -26.64 5.48 -5.79
N THR A 313 -26.90 6.52 -6.56
CA THR A 313 -26.16 7.79 -6.55
C THR A 313 -26.34 8.60 -5.28
N ALA A 314 -27.36 8.29 -4.46
CA ALA A 314 -27.59 8.94 -3.16
C ALA A 314 -26.38 8.82 -2.23
N VAL A 315 -25.52 7.79 -2.41
CA VAL A 315 -24.26 7.64 -1.67
C VAL A 315 -23.36 8.87 -1.74
N PHE A 316 -23.43 9.64 -2.82
CA PHE A 316 -22.66 10.87 -3.01
C PHE A 316 -23.00 11.95 -1.95
N ASN A 317 -24.23 11.93 -1.45
CA ASN A 317 -24.75 12.90 -0.48
C ASN A 317 -24.66 12.41 0.98
N ASN A 318 -24.15 11.21 1.22
CA ASN A 318 -24.03 10.68 2.56
C ASN A 318 -23.11 11.57 3.42
N LYS A 319 -23.65 12.08 4.50
CA LYS A 319 -22.88 12.83 5.48
C LYS A 319 -21.97 11.90 6.27
N ILE A 320 -20.77 12.36 6.54
CA ILE A 320 -19.77 11.64 7.33
C ILE A 320 -19.60 12.39 8.65
N ASP A 321 -19.79 11.65 9.74
CA ASP A 321 -19.44 12.12 11.09
C ASP A 321 -17.93 11.94 11.29
N TRP A 322 -17.18 13.00 11.02
CA TRP A 322 -15.72 12.97 11.08
C TRP A 322 -15.18 12.85 12.51
N ASP A 323 -15.94 13.23 13.52
CA ASP A 323 -15.54 13.08 14.93
C ASP A 323 -15.58 11.60 15.32
N MET A 324 -16.67 10.91 15.00
CA MET A 324 -16.79 9.47 15.19
C MET A 324 -15.73 8.70 14.38
N VAL A 325 -15.51 9.07 13.11
CA VAL A 325 -14.50 8.45 12.26
C VAL A 325 -13.10 8.66 12.83
N SER A 326 -12.78 9.88 13.29
CA SER A 326 -11.47 10.20 13.87
C SER A 326 -11.20 9.39 15.14
N HIS A 327 -12.22 9.23 16.00
CA HIS A 327 -12.10 8.40 17.20
C HIS A 327 -11.79 6.93 16.87
N LYS A 328 -12.58 6.32 15.97
CA LYS A 328 -12.34 4.93 15.51
C LYS A 328 -11.00 4.75 14.81
N LEU A 329 -10.59 5.75 14.01
CA LEU A 329 -9.32 5.73 13.33
C LEU A 329 -8.14 5.78 14.30
N GLU A 330 -8.24 6.57 15.38
CA GLU A 330 -7.19 6.61 16.40
C GLU A 330 -7.09 5.27 17.15
N GLN A 331 -8.22 4.65 17.53
CA GLN A 331 -8.22 3.30 18.10
C GLN A 331 -7.56 2.28 17.17
N TYR A 332 -7.81 2.39 15.86
CA TYR A 332 -7.18 1.50 14.88
C TYR A 332 -5.68 1.77 14.73
N ARG A 333 -5.23 3.02 14.82
CA ARG A 333 -3.82 3.40 14.83
C ARG A 333 -3.06 2.82 16.01
N GLU A 334 -3.67 2.82 17.21
CA GLU A 334 -3.05 2.28 18.43
C GLU A 334 -2.63 0.81 18.24
N ILE A 335 -3.45 0.00 17.54
CA ILE A 335 -3.09 -1.39 17.20
C ILE A 335 -1.76 -1.42 16.40
N GLY A 336 -1.59 -0.52 15.45
CA GLY A 336 -0.37 -0.41 14.65
C GLY A 336 0.82 0.10 15.45
N TYR A 337 0.61 1.07 16.33
CA TYR A 337 1.64 1.64 17.20
C TYR A 337 2.17 0.60 18.18
N ASP A 338 1.29 -0.13 18.85
CA ASP A 338 1.67 -1.20 19.77
C ASP A 338 2.40 -2.33 19.06
N TYR A 339 1.94 -2.71 17.87
CA TYR A 339 2.61 -3.74 17.06
C TYR A 339 4.05 -3.34 16.72
N ILE A 340 4.29 -2.10 16.29
CA ILE A 340 5.63 -1.59 15.97
C ILE A 340 6.47 -1.47 17.25
N LYS A 341 5.90 -0.98 18.34
CA LYS A 341 6.59 -0.89 19.64
C LYS A 341 7.09 -2.26 20.09
N ASN A 342 6.28 -3.32 19.94
CA ASN A 342 6.68 -4.68 20.25
C ASN A 342 7.85 -5.16 19.38
N ILE A 343 7.87 -4.85 18.07
CA ILE A 343 9.02 -5.17 17.20
C ILE A 343 10.27 -4.41 17.66
N LEU A 344 10.16 -3.12 17.97
CA LEU A 344 11.32 -2.28 18.31
C LEU A 344 11.92 -2.63 19.67
N SER A 345 11.12 -3.12 20.61
CA SER A 345 11.58 -3.53 21.94
C SER A 345 12.04 -4.99 22.00
N TYR A 346 11.76 -5.79 20.96
CA TYR A 346 12.08 -7.22 20.97
C TYR A 346 13.58 -7.49 20.86
N GLN A 347 14.07 -8.38 21.74
CA GLN A 347 15.45 -8.88 21.73
C GLN A 347 15.46 -10.37 21.41
N LYS A 348 15.84 -10.70 20.20
CA LYS A 348 15.92 -12.10 19.74
C LYS A 348 17.06 -12.82 20.45
N GLY A 349 16.73 -13.90 21.14
CA GLY A 349 17.72 -14.75 21.83
C GLY A 349 17.78 -14.60 23.35
N LEU A 350 17.14 -13.60 23.95
CA LEU A 350 16.89 -13.60 25.39
C LEU A 350 15.66 -14.51 25.63
N LYS A 351 15.89 -15.75 26.08
CA LYS A 351 14.84 -16.54 26.71
C LYS A 351 14.36 -15.75 27.92
N ILE A 352 13.12 -15.28 27.90
CA ILE A 352 12.45 -14.87 29.12
C ILE A 352 12.40 -16.14 29.97
N ASN A 353 13.22 -16.19 31.03
CA ASN A 353 13.04 -17.17 32.09
C ASN A 353 11.74 -16.76 32.78
N GLU A 354 10.64 -17.33 32.34
CA GLU A 354 9.40 -17.34 33.12
C GLU A 354 9.67 -18.20 34.37
N ASN A 355 9.87 -17.54 35.50
CA ASN A 355 9.81 -18.14 36.83
C ASN A 355 8.35 -18.33 37.22
#